data_7fa184e79545c57bc8d89231363bc9c5
#
_entry.id   7fa184e79545c57bc8d89231363bc9c5
#
_cell.length_a   1.000
_cell.length_b   1.000
_cell.length_c   1.000
_cell.angle_alpha   90.00
_cell.angle_beta   90.00
_cell.angle_gamma   90.00
#
_symmetry.space_group_name_H-M   'P 1'
#
loop_
_entity.id
_entity.type
_entity.pdbx_description
1 polymer ?
#
loop_
_entity_poly.entity_id
_entity_poly.type
_entity_poly.pdbx_seq_one_letter_code
_entity_poly.pdbx_strand_id
1 'polypeptide(L)'
;MRNLFIPVMLVFLILYGCGTTQKSVTTNTTQSMKTDDSAEHFIDFRDASTWLLGDMNPDRLYDPPHGEWFMRGFNDFQPDSIAMAEVMKLDTTGLRITVVLGTWCPDSRREVPHFMKIVDIWGFPKQKIHMIGVDLDKVAPLGNFSVLNIQRVPTFIFYKNNVEAGRIIETPVTSLEQDMVKILKEK
;
A
#
# COMPACT_ATOMS: atom_id res chain seq x y z
N MET A 1 -44.43 42.72 -8.05
CA MET A 1 -43.96 43.69 -9.06
C MET A 1 -42.95 42.92 -9.92
N ARG A 2 -43.43 42.31 -10.91
CA ARG A 2 -43.71 42.78 -12.29
C ARG A 2 -42.44 43.05 -13.09
N ASN A 3 -42.25 42.13 -14.06
CA ASN A 3 -41.77 42.37 -15.43
C ASN A 3 -40.23 42.38 -15.60
N LEU A 4 -39.62 41.84 -16.66
CA LEU A 4 -40.05 41.89 -18.04
C LEU A 4 -39.29 40.86 -18.88
N PHE A 5 -40.01 40.09 -19.69
CA PHE A 5 -39.53 39.32 -20.84
C PHE A 5 -39.09 40.26 -21.97
N ILE A 6 -37.99 39.93 -22.67
CA ILE A 6 -37.81 40.29 -24.05
C ILE A 6 -37.14 39.13 -24.77
N PRO A 7 -37.76 38.55 -25.79
CA PRO A 7 -37.12 37.66 -26.74
C PRO A 7 -36.61 38.48 -27.95
N VAL A 8 -35.41 38.18 -28.41
CA VAL A 8 -34.99 38.65 -29.74
C VAL A 8 -34.76 37.46 -30.65
N MET A 9 -35.56 37.49 -31.65
CA MET A 9 -35.72 36.55 -32.74
C MET A 9 -34.83 36.97 -33.92
N LEU A 10 -34.43 35.97 -34.70
CA LEU A 10 -34.09 35.99 -36.12
C LEU A 10 -32.73 36.61 -36.54
N VAL A 11 -31.99 35.93 -37.41
CA VAL A 11 -32.25 35.83 -38.85
C VAL A 11 -31.40 34.74 -39.49
N PHE A 12 -32.07 33.91 -40.28
CA PHE A 12 -31.49 32.99 -41.29
C PHE A 12 -30.76 33.77 -42.40
N LEU A 13 -29.61 33.31 -42.81
CA LEU A 13 -29.07 33.56 -44.12
C LEU A 13 -28.42 32.30 -44.69
N ILE A 14 -29.17 31.70 -45.59
CA ILE A 14 -28.71 30.62 -46.47
C ILE A 14 -28.00 31.31 -47.66
N LEU A 15 -26.73 30.95 -47.84
CA LEU A 15 -26.08 31.23 -49.15
C LEU A 15 -25.58 29.90 -49.73
N TYR A 16 -26.22 29.51 -50.78
CA TYR A 16 -25.74 28.49 -51.72
C TYR A 16 -24.51 29.04 -52.46
N GLY A 17 -23.44 28.28 -52.47
CA GLY A 17 -22.24 28.55 -53.27
C GLY A 17 -21.73 27.22 -53.85
N CYS A 18 -21.83 27.17 -55.14
CA CYS A 18 -21.58 26.09 -56.07
C CYS A 18 -20.08 25.77 -56.19
N GLY A 19 -19.79 24.54 -56.45
CA GLY A 19 -18.61 23.75 -56.60
C GLY A 19 -17.37 24.37 -57.30
N THR A 20 -16.24 23.79 -56.91
CA THR A 20 -15.12 23.53 -57.82
C THR A 20 -14.35 22.28 -57.32
N THR A 21 -14.23 21.36 -58.23
CA THR A 21 -13.41 20.15 -58.14
C THR A 21 -11.95 20.54 -58.09
N GLN A 22 -11.22 20.17 -57.02
CA GLN A 22 -9.76 20.19 -57.04
C GLN A 22 -9.20 18.82 -56.63
N LYS A 23 -8.27 18.39 -57.45
CA LYS A 23 -7.53 17.14 -57.45
C LYS A 23 -6.85 16.86 -56.11
N SER A 24 -7.01 15.63 -55.66
CA SER A 24 -6.24 15.01 -54.60
C SER A 24 -4.73 15.03 -54.86
N VAL A 25 -3.99 15.77 -54.08
CA VAL A 25 -2.56 15.56 -53.87
C VAL A 25 -2.41 14.74 -52.62
N THR A 26 -2.03 13.47 -52.79
CA THR A 26 -1.68 12.57 -51.72
C THR A 26 -0.34 13.01 -51.11
N THR A 27 -0.38 13.77 -50.06
CA THR A 27 0.78 14.00 -49.22
C THR A 27 0.74 12.93 -48.12
N ASN A 28 1.59 11.95 -48.25
CA ASN A 28 1.89 11.01 -47.17
C ASN A 28 2.53 11.76 -45.99
N THR A 29 1.70 12.26 -45.09
CA THR A 29 2.15 12.66 -43.77
C THR A 29 2.27 11.39 -42.93
N THR A 30 3.47 10.87 -42.82
CA THR A 30 3.84 9.89 -41.80
C THR A 30 3.57 10.55 -40.47
N GLN A 31 2.37 10.35 -39.93
CA GLN A 31 2.13 10.60 -38.49
C GLN A 31 3.02 9.58 -37.72
N SER A 32 4.12 10.09 -37.20
CA SER A 32 4.85 9.44 -36.13
C SER A 32 3.84 9.20 -35.00
N MET A 33 3.32 8.00 -34.92
CA MET A 33 2.71 7.51 -33.70
C MET A 33 3.76 7.68 -32.60
N LYS A 34 3.60 8.70 -31.78
CA LYS A 34 4.19 8.69 -30.45
C LYS A 34 3.61 7.44 -29.79
N THR A 35 4.40 6.38 -29.72
CA THR A 35 4.17 5.29 -28.80
C THR A 35 4.13 5.96 -27.44
N ASP A 36 2.95 5.98 -26.85
CA ASP A 36 2.75 6.28 -25.43
C ASP A 36 3.54 5.22 -24.67
N ASP A 37 4.72 5.61 -24.21
CA ASP A 37 5.68 4.76 -23.47
C ASP A 37 5.25 4.68 -22.00
N SER A 38 3.94 4.61 -21.75
CA SER A 38 3.35 4.17 -20.49
C SER A 38 3.20 2.64 -20.52
N ALA A 39 4.26 1.92 -20.85
CA ALA A 39 4.35 0.53 -20.47
C ALA A 39 4.34 0.53 -18.92
N GLU A 40 3.19 0.20 -18.32
CA GLU A 40 3.14 -0.09 -16.89
C GLU A 40 4.25 -1.10 -16.63
N HIS A 41 5.29 -0.63 -15.95
CA HIS A 41 6.45 -1.46 -15.62
C HIS A 41 5.99 -2.50 -14.59
N PHE A 42 5.51 -3.64 -15.10
CA PHE A 42 5.06 -4.74 -14.24
C PHE A 42 6.25 -5.27 -13.42
N ILE A 43 6.19 -5.07 -12.12
CA ILE A 43 7.23 -5.53 -11.21
C ILE A 43 6.94 -6.98 -10.83
N ASP A 44 7.83 -7.89 -11.22
CA ASP A 44 7.76 -9.28 -10.78
C ASP A 44 8.41 -9.43 -9.40
N PHE A 45 7.60 -9.43 -8.37
CA PHE A 45 8.08 -9.64 -7.00
C PHE A 45 8.60 -11.06 -6.72
N ARG A 46 8.57 -11.97 -7.68
CA ARG A 46 9.29 -13.26 -7.60
C ARG A 46 10.77 -13.12 -7.96
N ASP A 47 11.14 -12.02 -8.59
CA ASP A 47 12.55 -11.70 -8.83
C ASP A 47 13.24 -11.31 -7.51
N ALA A 48 14.24 -12.09 -7.11
CA ALA A 48 14.97 -11.88 -5.88
C ALA A 48 15.66 -10.50 -5.80
N SER A 49 15.93 -9.86 -6.94
CA SER A 49 16.50 -8.50 -6.97
C SER A 49 15.57 -7.44 -6.39
N THR A 50 14.25 -7.74 -6.30
CA THR A 50 13.24 -6.86 -5.70
C THR A 50 13.07 -7.07 -4.20
N TRP A 51 13.71 -8.08 -3.60
CA TRP A 51 13.48 -8.41 -2.20
C TRP A 51 14.26 -7.50 -1.26
N LEU A 52 13.61 -7.07 -0.20
CA LEU A 52 14.28 -6.45 0.94
C LEU A 52 14.65 -7.55 1.92
N LEU A 53 15.94 -7.69 2.24
CA LEU A 53 16.47 -8.76 3.09
C LEU A 53 17.22 -8.17 4.29
N GLY A 54 17.10 -8.84 5.44
CA GLY A 54 17.75 -8.43 6.69
C GLY A 54 17.05 -7.30 7.40
N ASP A 55 17.77 -6.60 8.27
CA ASP A 55 17.26 -5.41 8.96
C ASP A 55 16.88 -4.33 7.97
N MET A 56 15.69 -3.79 8.12
CA MET A 56 15.21 -2.76 7.22
C MET A 56 14.54 -1.61 7.97
N ASN A 57 14.79 -0.40 7.49
CA ASN A 57 14.00 0.75 7.89
C ASN A 57 12.60 0.63 7.25
N PRO A 58 11.50 0.77 8.01
CA PRO A 58 10.14 0.80 7.46
C PRO A 58 9.96 1.75 6.27
N ASP A 59 10.70 2.86 6.23
CA ASP A 59 10.63 3.83 5.15
C ASP A 59 11.01 3.26 3.78
N ARG A 60 11.79 2.17 3.72
CA ARG A 60 12.11 1.46 2.48
C ARG A 60 10.87 0.90 1.76
N LEU A 61 9.77 0.71 2.47
CA LEU A 61 8.52 0.27 1.88
C LEU A 61 7.76 1.38 1.13
N TYR A 62 8.16 2.64 1.32
CA TYR A 62 7.59 3.78 0.58
C TYR A 62 8.33 4.05 -0.74
N ASP A 63 9.52 3.46 -0.92
CA ASP A 63 10.34 3.65 -2.12
C ASP A 63 9.99 2.63 -3.21
N PRO A 64 10.23 2.95 -4.50
CA PRO A 64 10.18 1.95 -5.55
C PRO A 64 11.13 0.76 -5.25
N PRO A 65 10.71 -0.46 -5.61
CA PRO A 65 9.49 -0.84 -6.30
C PRO A 65 8.29 -1.08 -5.36
N HIS A 66 8.44 -0.85 -4.06
CA HIS A 66 7.47 -1.26 -3.04
C HIS A 66 6.37 -0.23 -2.78
N GLY A 67 6.67 1.05 -3.00
CA GLY A 67 5.81 2.17 -2.62
C GLY A 67 4.38 2.08 -3.17
N GLU A 68 4.22 1.58 -4.38
CA GLU A 68 2.90 1.48 -4.99
C GLU A 68 1.95 0.55 -4.22
N TRP A 69 2.34 -0.70 -4.00
CA TRP A 69 1.49 -1.67 -3.28
C TRP A 69 1.36 -1.30 -1.80
N PHE A 70 2.43 -0.76 -1.20
CA PHE A 70 2.43 -0.39 0.20
C PHE A 70 1.46 0.79 0.44
N MET A 71 1.58 1.86 -0.33
CA MET A 71 0.71 3.03 -0.20
C MET A 71 -0.74 2.73 -0.55
N ARG A 72 -0.98 1.89 -1.55
CA ARG A 72 -2.34 1.44 -1.87
C ARG A 72 -2.96 0.71 -0.68
N GLY A 73 -2.30 -0.32 -0.16
CA GLY A 73 -2.79 -1.07 1.00
C GLY A 73 -2.98 -0.20 2.24
N PHE A 74 -2.03 0.71 2.50
CA PHE A 74 -2.11 1.65 3.61
C PHE A 74 -3.30 2.62 3.49
N ASN A 75 -3.55 3.17 2.31
CA ASN A 75 -4.60 4.16 2.10
C ASN A 75 -6.00 3.54 2.03
N ASP A 76 -6.12 2.38 1.38
CA ASP A 76 -7.41 1.71 1.14
C ASP A 76 -7.92 0.99 2.38
N PHE A 77 -7.03 0.56 3.28
CA PHE A 77 -7.42 -0.13 4.49
C PHE A 77 -8.19 0.79 5.46
N GLN A 78 -9.33 0.29 5.93
CA GLN A 78 -10.17 0.96 6.93
C GLN A 78 -10.22 0.09 8.19
N PRO A 79 -9.47 0.42 9.25
CA PRO A 79 -9.50 -0.32 10.50
C PRO A 79 -10.89 -0.31 11.15
N ASP A 80 -11.23 -1.39 11.83
CA ASP A 80 -12.44 -1.44 12.67
C ASP A 80 -12.34 -0.38 13.79
N SER A 81 -13.24 0.60 13.76
CA SER A 81 -13.22 1.73 14.69
C SER A 81 -13.43 1.32 16.14
N ILE A 82 -14.20 0.25 16.40
CA ILE A 82 -14.47 -0.25 17.75
C ILE A 82 -13.20 -0.92 18.28
N ALA A 83 -12.57 -1.78 17.49
CA ALA A 83 -11.34 -2.44 17.87
C ALA A 83 -10.18 -1.44 18.00
N MET A 84 -10.10 -0.42 17.12
CA MET A 84 -9.12 0.67 17.25
C MET A 84 -9.27 1.46 18.56
N ALA A 85 -10.50 1.73 19.00
CA ALA A 85 -10.72 2.38 20.28
C ALA A 85 -10.16 1.57 21.45
N GLU A 86 -10.09 0.25 21.35
CA GLU A 86 -9.45 -0.61 22.34
C GLU A 86 -7.91 -0.65 22.18
N VAL A 87 -7.41 -0.65 20.93
CA VAL A 87 -5.97 -0.53 20.67
C VAL A 87 -5.39 0.75 21.28
N MET A 88 -6.09 1.87 21.13
CA MET A 88 -5.66 3.17 21.68
C MET A 88 -5.58 3.21 23.21
N LYS A 89 -6.22 2.29 23.91
CA LYS A 89 -6.15 2.17 25.39
C LYS A 89 -5.01 1.27 25.87
N LEU A 90 -4.32 0.59 24.96
CA LEU A 90 -3.25 -0.35 25.33
C LEU A 90 -2.05 0.40 25.92
N ASP A 91 -1.51 -0.14 27.01
CA ASP A 91 -0.27 0.35 27.61
C ASP A 91 0.94 -0.01 26.72
N THR A 92 1.60 1.01 26.20
CA THR A 92 2.80 0.87 25.35
C THR A 92 4.12 0.87 26.12
N THR A 93 4.08 0.94 27.45
CA THR A 93 5.28 0.91 28.28
C THR A 93 6.01 -0.43 28.12
N GLY A 94 7.29 -0.40 27.80
CA GLY A 94 8.08 -1.62 27.56
C GLY A 94 7.68 -2.43 26.32
N LEU A 95 6.72 -1.94 25.50
CA LEU A 95 6.29 -2.61 24.27
C LEU A 95 7.29 -2.37 23.14
N ARG A 96 7.63 -3.43 22.44
CA ARG A 96 8.37 -3.44 21.16
C ARG A 96 7.70 -4.45 20.22
N ILE A 97 7.81 -4.20 18.93
CA ILE A 97 7.19 -5.05 17.91
C ILE A 97 8.27 -5.44 16.90
N THR A 98 8.35 -6.71 16.55
CA THR A 98 9.13 -7.19 15.41
C THR A 98 8.19 -7.63 14.31
N VAL A 99 8.41 -7.11 13.10
CA VAL A 99 7.66 -7.48 11.90
C VAL A 99 8.61 -8.23 10.96
N VAL A 100 8.35 -9.51 10.77
CA VAL A 100 9.09 -10.31 9.77
C VAL A 100 8.23 -10.45 8.53
N LEU A 101 8.77 -10.07 7.38
CA LEU A 101 8.01 -10.03 6.12
C LEU A 101 8.84 -10.50 4.93
N GLY A 102 8.16 -11.02 3.91
CA GLY A 102 8.75 -11.21 2.58
C GLY A 102 8.12 -10.24 1.61
N THR A 103 8.89 -9.35 0.98
CA THR A 103 8.33 -8.41 -0.02
C THR A 103 7.80 -9.13 -1.27
N TRP A 104 8.20 -10.36 -1.49
CA TRP A 104 7.68 -11.29 -2.48
C TRP A 104 6.32 -11.91 -2.10
N CYS A 105 5.97 -11.96 -0.80
CA CYS A 105 4.80 -12.65 -0.28
C CYS A 105 3.54 -11.79 -0.43
N PRO A 106 2.47 -12.28 -1.09
CA PRO A 106 1.22 -11.53 -1.22
C PRO A 106 0.57 -11.17 0.13
N ASP A 107 0.64 -12.08 1.12
CA ASP A 107 0.09 -11.83 2.45
C ASP A 107 0.87 -10.73 3.18
N SER A 108 2.21 -10.71 3.05
CA SER A 108 3.01 -9.60 3.58
C SER A 108 2.63 -8.27 2.92
N ARG A 109 2.42 -8.25 1.60
CA ARG A 109 2.02 -7.03 0.88
C ARG A 109 0.60 -6.57 1.22
N ARG A 110 -0.26 -7.46 1.73
CA ARG A 110 -1.58 -7.11 2.23
C ARG A 110 -1.53 -6.64 3.68
N GLU A 111 -0.97 -7.46 4.58
CA GLU A 111 -1.10 -7.25 6.02
C GLU A 111 -0.14 -6.20 6.58
N VAL A 112 1.07 -6.05 6.00
CA VAL A 112 2.04 -5.09 6.53
C VAL A 112 1.58 -3.64 6.39
N PRO A 113 1.07 -3.16 5.22
CA PRO A 113 0.52 -1.81 5.15
C PRO A 113 -0.72 -1.61 6.06
N HIS A 114 -1.58 -2.62 6.24
CA HIS A 114 -2.70 -2.56 7.18
C HIS A 114 -2.20 -2.36 8.62
N PHE A 115 -1.23 -3.17 9.03
CA PHE A 115 -0.59 -3.05 10.35
C PHE A 115 0.04 -1.66 10.54
N MET A 116 0.77 -1.16 9.55
CA MET A 116 1.39 0.17 9.63
C MET A 116 0.36 1.31 9.70
N LYS A 117 -0.83 1.14 9.10
CA LYS A 117 -1.95 2.06 9.24
C LYS A 117 -2.48 2.07 10.67
N ILE A 118 -2.64 0.90 11.29
CA ILE A 118 -3.05 0.77 12.69
C ILE A 118 -2.03 1.45 13.60
N VAL A 119 -0.74 1.18 13.39
CA VAL A 119 0.37 1.80 14.13
C VAL A 119 0.32 3.32 14.06
N ASP A 120 0.07 3.86 12.87
CA ASP A 120 0.00 5.30 12.62
C ASP A 120 -1.17 5.94 13.37
N ILE A 121 -2.37 5.34 13.28
CA ILE A 121 -3.56 5.80 14.01
C ILE A 121 -3.38 5.68 15.53
N TRP A 122 -2.75 4.59 15.97
CA TRP A 122 -2.45 4.36 17.39
C TRP A 122 -1.45 5.37 17.95
N GLY A 123 -0.62 5.96 17.09
CA GLY A 123 0.48 6.83 17.52
C GLY A 123 1.63 6.05 18.16
N PHE A 124 1.78 4.76 17.86
CA PHE A 124 2.87 3.94 18.38
C PHE A 124 4.20 4.35 17.74
N PRO A 125 5.27 4.55 18.53
CA PRO A 125 6.56 5.02 17.99
C PRO A 125 7.16 4.02 17.00
N LYS A 126 7.35 4.44 15.73
CA LYS A 126 7.94 3.59 14.67
C LYS A 126 9.34 3.08 15.03
N GLN A 127 10.08 3.82 15.86
CA GLN A 127 11.41 3.44 16.35
C GLN A 127 11.38 2.20 17.28
N LYS A 128 10.20 1.83 17.79
CA LYS A 128 9.99 0.60 18.56
C LYS A 128 9.55 -0.58 17.71
N ILE A 129 9.50 -0.40 16.39
CA ILE A 129 9.20 -1.45 15.40
C ILE A 129 10.49 -1.84 14.71
N HIS A 130 10.85 -3.10 14.85
CA HIS A 130 11.97 -3.73 14.15
C HIS A 130 11.42 -4.51 12.96
N MET A 131 11.81 -4.14 11.74
CA MET A 131 11.40 -4.85 10.53
C MET A 131 12.54 -5.70 9.98
N ILE A 132 12.21 -6.94 9.60
CA ILE A 132 13.15 -7.91 9.05
C ILE A 132 12.57 -8.49 7.76
N GLY A 133 13.28 -8.29 6.65
CA GLY A 133 12.95 -8.90 5.38
C GLY A 133 13.58 -10.29 5.25
N VAL A 134 12.84 -11.25 4.70
CA VAL A 134 13.29 -12.64 4.51
C VAL A 134 13.11 -13.10 3.07
N ASP A 135 13.91 -14.13 2.70
CA ASP A 135 13.79 -14.86 1.45
C ASP A 135 12.65 -15.89 1.45
N LEU A 136 12.56 -16.71 0.38
CA LEU A 136 11.51 -17.74 0.24
C LEU A 136 11.62 -18.84 1.30
N ASP A 137 12.80 -19.12 1.82
CA ASP A 137 13.04 -20.08 2.89
C ASP A 137 12.77 -19.49 4.28
N LYS A 138 12.33 -18.24 4.35
CA LYS A 138 12.08 -17.43 5.56
C LYS A 138 13.37 -17.25 6.37
N VAL A 139 14.48 -17.03 5.66
CA VAL A 139 15.79 -16.74 6.26
C VAL A 139 16.15 -15.27 6.01
N ALA A 140 16.74 -14.65 7.01
CA ALA A 140 17.34 -13.32 6.90
C ALA A 140 18.86 -13.42 7.12
N PRO A 141 19.67 -12.57 6.45
CA PRO A 141 21.11 -12.53 6.64
C PRO A 141 21.50 -11.84 7.94
N LEU A 142 20.99 -12.36 9.06
CA LEU A 142 21.18 -11.81 10.40
C LEU A 142 21.66 -12.90 11.36
N GLY A 143 22.61 -12.56 12.23
CA GLY A 143 23.00 -13.43 13.31
C GLY A 143 21.81 -13.70 14.25
N ASN A 144 21.68 -14.95 14.69
CA ASN A 144 20.62 -15.39 15.63
C ASN A 144 19.17 -15.23 15.11
N PHE A 145 18.97 -15.02 13.80
CA PHE A 145 17.60 -14.91 13.25
C PHE A 145 16.74 -16.15 13.56
N SER A 146 17.35 -17.33 13.56
CA SER A 146 16.67 -18.62 13.79
C SER A 146 15.94 -18.69 15.15
N VAL A 147 16.33 -17.89 16.15
CA VAL A 147 15.66 -17.86 17.46
C VAL A 147 14.23 -17.31 17.36
N LEU A 148 13.91 -16.54 16.31
CA LEU A 148 12.55 -16.03 16.08
C LEU A 148 11.57 -17.13 15.64
N ASN A 149 12.07 -18.28 15.21
CA ASN A 149 11.28 -19.45 14.78
C ASN A 149 10.18 -19.07 13.79
N ILE A 150 10.54 -18.41 12.68
CA ILE A 150 9.60 -17.93 11.68
C ILE A 150 9.18 -19.06 10.75
N GLN A 151 7.88 -19.38 10.74
CA GLN A 151 7.29 -20.42 9.91
C GLN A 151 6.62 -19.86 8.66
N ARG A 152 6.01 -18.67 8.79
CA ARG A 152 5.25 -17.99 7.73
C ARG A 152 5.46 -16.49 7.82
N VAL A 153 5.15 -15.78 6.72
CA VAL A 153 5.22 -14.33 6.67
C VAL A 153 3.95 -13.75 6.06
N PRO A 154 3.53 -12.55 6.57
CA PRO A 154 4.18 -11.79 7.64
C PRO A 154 4.00 -12.45 9.01
N THR A 155 4.93 -12.17 9.92
CA THR A 155 4.75 -12.49 11.34
C THR A 155 4.98 -11.22 12.15
N PHE A 156 3.99 -10.83 12.96
CA PHE A 156 4.06 -9.70 13.88
C PHE A 156 4.25 -10.22 15.29
N ILE A 157 5.43 -9.94 15.91
CA ILE A 157 5.79 -10.43 17.24
C ILE A 157 5.77 -9.26 18.21
N PHE A 158 4.99 -9.38 19.26
CA PHE A 158 4.84 -8.38 20.31
C PHE A 158 5.64 -8.77 21.54
N TYR A 159 6.51 -7.86 22.00
CA TYR A 159 7.32 -8.05 23.20
C TYR A 159 6.94 -7.03 24.27
N LYS A 160 6.62 -7.49 25.46
CA LYS A 160 6.43 -6.65 26.64
C LYS A 160 7.60 -6.89 27.61
N ASN A 161 8.34 -5.85 27.92
CA ASN A 161 9.53 -5.93 28.81
C ASN A 161 10.54 -7.02 28.36
N ASN A 162 10.80 -7.12 27.06
CA ASN A 162 11.68 -8.08 26.39
C ASN A 162 11.20 -9.55 26.41
N VAL A 163 10.01 -9.82 26.88
CA VAL A 163 9.38 -11.15 26.83
C VAL A 163 8.32 -11.14 25.73
N GLU A 164 8.28 -12.18 24.90
CA GLU A 164 7.24 -12.31 23.89
C GLU A 164 5.87 -12.44 24.56
N ALA A 165 5.00 -11.47 24.28
CA ALA A 165 3.62 -11.50 24.74
C ALA A 165 2.75 -12.38 23.84
N GLY A 166 3.06 -12.39 22.53
CA GLY A 166 2.38 -13.19 21.53
C GLY A 166 2.74 -12.74 20.13
N ARG A 167 2.15 -13.41 19.13
CA ARG A 167 2.38 -13.09 17.72
C ARG A 167 1.16 -13.32 16.86
N ILE A 168 1.06 -12.58 15.74
CA ILE A 168 0.12 -12.82 14.65
C ILE A 168 0.92 -13.40 13.50
N ILE A 169 0.48 -14.54 12.96
CA ILE A 169 1.20 -15.28 11.92
C ILE A 169 0.36 -15.27 10.65
N GLU A 170 0.94 -14.77 9.56
CA GLU A 170 0.40 -14.74 8.19
C GLU A 170 -0.85 -13.86 8.08
N THR A 171 -1.99 -14.30 8.59
CA THR A 171 -3.23 -13.56 8.63
C THR A 171 -3.79 -13.54 10.06
N PRO A 172 -4.47 -12.46 10.47
CA PRO A 172 -5.10 -12.44 11.78
C PRO A 172 -6.22 -13.48 11.87
N VAL A 173 -6.50 -13.94 13.09
CA VAL A 173 -7.61 -14.89 13.35
C VAL A 173 -8.96 -14.18 13.26
N THR A 174 -9.00 -12.92 13.72
CA THR A 174 -10.20 -12.07 13.66
C THR A 174 -9.91 -10.82 12.82
N SER A 175 -9.26 -9.83 13.38
CA SER A 175 -8.67 -8.70 12.67
C SER A 175 -7.34 -8.36 13.34
N LEU A 176 -6.47 -7.60 12.66
CA LEU A 176 -5.19 -7.18 13.24
C LEU A 176 -5.40 -6.46 14.57
N GLU A 177 -6.35 -5.54 14.61
CA GLU A 177 -6.67 -4.75 15.81
C GLU A 177 -7.15 -5.63 16.96
N GLN A 178 -8.07 -6.55 16.69
CA GLN A 178 -8.64 -7.45 17.71
C GLN A 178 -7.60 -8.42 18.25
N ASP A 179 -6.79 -9.01 17.35
CA ASP A 179 -5.72 -9.93 17.75
C ASP A 179 -4.63 -9.19 18.56
N MET A 180 -4.27 -7.94 18.17
CA MET A 180 -3.38 -7.09 18.97
C MET A 180 -3.93 -6.81 20.37
N VAL A 181 -5.20 -6.46 20.47
CA VAL A 181 -5.87 -6.23 21.78
C VAL A 181 -5.83 -7.48 22.63
N LYS A 182 -6.14 -8.65 22.06
CA LYS A 182 -6.10 -9.93 22.76
C LYS A 182 -4.71 -10.22 23.30
N ILE A 183 -3.67 -10.13 22.45
CA ILE A 183 -2.28 -10.40 22.82
C ILE A 183 -1.80 -9.46 23.93
N LEU A 184 -2.16 -8.17 23.87
CA LEU A 184 -1.58 -7.16 24.73
C LEU A 184 -2.37 -6.90 26.02
N LYS A 185 -3.64 -7.34 26.11
CA LYS A 185 -4.43 -7.27 27.35
C LYS A 185 -4.22 -8.48 28.27
N GLU A 186 -3.83 -9.62 27.73
CA GLU A 186 -3.63 -10.86 28.51
C GLU A 186 -2.28 -10.93 29.23
N LYS A 187 -1.45 -9.84 29.20
CA LYS A 187 -0.07 -9.83 29.72
C LYS A 187 0.22 -8.68 30.68
#